data_d83b4a74d136e8cec118b26fe899326f
#
_entry.id   d83b4a74d136e8cec118b26fe899326f
#
_cell.length_a   1.000
_cell.length_b   1.000
_cell.length_c   1.000
_cell.angle_alpha   90.00
_cell.angle_beta   90.00
_cell.angle_gamma   90.00
#
_symmetry.space_group_name_H-M   'P 1'
#
loop_
_entity.id
_entity.type
_entity.pdbx_description
1 polymer ?
#
loop_
_entity_poly.entity_id
_entity_poly.type
_entity_poly.pdbx_seq_one_letter_code
_entity_poly.pdbx_strand_id
1 'polypeptide(L)'
;MTKFKLTYFDFDGGRGEPIRLAFHIGGIEFEDVRLKGADFGKVRESFRFRALPALEIDGQQITQSNSIARYVGKLADLYPADDLQALFCDETMDACEDLDHAVGASFGLKGDEMKRAREALLQGAIPKFIKGLDGLLARGGGRYFADGRLTVADLKVFVLTRALAKGTLDHIPTDVVEGLAPALAEHRDRITDDPRVVAYYAR
;
A
#
# COMPACT_ATOMS: atom_id res chain seq x y z
N MET A 1 0.00 -8.32 -27.37
CA MET A 1 -0.12 -8.36 -25.88
C MET A 1 -0.02 -6.94 -25.36
N THR A 2 -0.85 -6.55 -24.40
CA THR A 2 -0.78 -5.24 -23.72
C THR A 2 0.53 -5.13 -22.96
N LYS A 3 1.23 -4.01 -23.09
CA LYS A 3 2.50 -3.76 -22.40
C LYS A 3 2.25 -2.90 -21.19
N PHE A 4 2.70 -3.37 -20.03
CA PHE A 4 2.62 -2.65 -18.77
C PHE A 4 4.01 -2.20 -18.32
N LYS A 5 4.15 -0.93 -17.91
CA LYS A 5 5.36 -0.41 -17.30
C LYS A 5 4.98 0.37 -16.03
N LEU A 6 5.36 -0.16 -14.88
CA LEU A 6 5.14 0.49 -13.59
C LEU A 6 6.41 1.25 -13.18
N THR A 7 6.28 2.54 -12.95
CA THR A 7 7.38 3.36 -12.43
C THR A 7 7.10 3.73 -10.97
N TYR A 8 8.02 3.36 -10.09
CA TYR A 8 7.98 3.73 -8.67
C TYR A 8 9.39 3.81 -8.08
N PHE A 9 9.50 4.22 -6.83
CA PHE A 9 10.78 4.28 -6.12
C PHE A 9 11.41 2.90 -5.92
N ASP A 10 12.76 2.88 -5.85
CA ASP A 10 13.56 1.67 -5.69
C ASP A 10 13.62 1.22 -4.22
N PHE A 11 12.50 0.73 -3.71
CA PHE A 11 12.39 0.04 -2.43
C PHE A 11 11.14 -0.84 -2.39
N ASP A 12 11.13 -1.83 -1.48
CA ASP A 12 9.99 -2.72 -1.25
C ASP A 12 9.08 -2.13 -0.18
N GLY A 13 8.06 -1.41 -0.62
CA GLY A 13 7.12 -0.70 0.23
C GLY A 13 6.41 0.46 -0.47
N GLY A 14 5.65 1.22 0.32
CA GLY A 14 4.90 2.38 -0.14
C GLY A 14 3.82 2.06 -1.18
N ARG A 15 3.39 3.10 -1.90
CA ARG A 15 2.22 3.03 -2.79
C ARG A 15 2.39 2.15 -4.04
N GLY A 16 3.63 1.89 -4.46
CA GLY A 16 3.91 1.04 -5.63
C GLY A 16 3.88 -0.46 -5.30
N GLU A 17 4.17 -0.82 -4.07
CA GLU A 17 4.34 -2.21 -3.69
C GLU A 17 3.07 -3.08 -3.78
N PRO A 18 1.88 -2.61 -3.36
CA PRO A 18 0.65 -3.39 -3.57
C PRO A 18 0.37 -3.69 -5.04
N ILE A 19 0.77 -2.77 -5.93
CA ILE A 19 0.60 -2.92 -7.38
C ILE A 19 1.57 -3.99 -7.92
N ARG A 20 2.85 -3.95 -7.48
CA ARG A 20 3.85 -4.97 -7.83
C ARG A 20 3.41 -6.37 -7.38
N LEU A 21 2.94 -6.47 -6.15
CA LEU A 21 2.39 -7.71 -5.59
C LEU A 21 1.20 -8.22 -6.42
N ALA A 22 0.28 -7.34 -6.80
CA ALA A 22 -0.88 -7.72 -7.62
C ALA A 22 -0.46 -8.23 -9.00
N PHE A 23 0.47 -7.57 -9.67
CA PHE A 23 1.03 -8.06 -10.94
C PHE A 23 1.68 -9.44 -10.79
N HIS A 24 2.49 -9.62 -9.75
CA HIS A 24 3.18 -10.89 -9.49
C HIS A 24 2.20 -12.01 -9.20
N ILE A 25 1.24 -11.78 -8.29
CA ILE A 25 0.25 -12.78 -7.89
C ILE A 25 -0.65 -13.16 -9.07
N GLY A 26 -1.00 -12.22 -9.93
CA GLY A 26 -1.75 -12.45 -11.16
C GLY A 26 -0.97 -13.10 -12.30
N GLY A 27 0.35 -13.31 -12.14
CA GLY A 27 1.21 -13.82 -13.21
C GLY A 27 1.27 -12.90 -14.43
N ILE A 28 1.08 -11.59 -14.24
CA ILE A 28 1.02 -10.59 -15.31
C ILE A 28 2.41 -9.98 -15.48
N GLU A 29 2.97 -10.14 -16.68
CA GLU A 29 4.28 -9.54 -17.01
C GLU A 29 4.18 -8.02 -17.10
N PHE A 30 5.15 -7.32 -16.50
CA PHE A 30 5.31 -5.87 -16.56
C PHE A 30 6.77 -5.46 -16.42
N GLU A 31 7.10 -4.30 -16.94
CA GLU A 31 8.38 -3.64 -16.72
C GLU A 31 8.33 -2.89 -15.37
N ASP A 32 9.17 -3.27 -14.41
CA ASP A 32 9.29 -2.60 -13.10
C ASP A 32 10.42 -1.58 -13.14
N VAL A 33 10.10 -0.33 -13.44
CA VAL A 33 11.05 0.79 -13.45
C VAL A 33 11.20 1.34 -12.03
N ARG A 34 12.35 1.04 -11.42
CA ARG A 34 12.71 1.45 -10.06
C ARG A 34 13.60 2.69 -10.08
N LEU A 35 13.11 3.80 -9.56
CA LEU A 35 13.83 5.09 -9.54
C LEU A 35 14.42 5.36 -8.15
N LYS A 36 15.71 5.67 -8.10
CA LYS A 36 16.31 6.25 -6.89
C LYS A 36 15.74 7.65 -6.65
N GLY A 37 15.57 8.02 -5.38
CA GLY A 37 15.00 9.32 -5.03
C GLY A 37 15.67 10.52 -5.70
N ALA A 38 17.02 10.48 -5.82
CA ALA A 38 17.79 11.53 -6.51
C ALA A 38 17.52 11.61 -8.02
N ASP A 39 17.17 10.49 -8.68
CA ASP A 39 16.87 10.45 -10.10
C ASP A 39 15.44 10.89 -10.40
N PHE A 40 14.52 10.68 -9.45
CA PHE A 40 13.14 11.16 -9.59
C PHE A 40 13.08 12.68 -9.83
N GLY A 41 13.93 13.46 -9.16
CA GLY A 41 13.99 14.92 -9.37
C GLY A 41 14.26 15.31 -10.81
N LYS A 42 15.01 14.51 -11.58
CA LYS A 42 15.38 14.77 -12.99
C LYS A 42 14.22 14.47 -13.95
N VAL A 43 13.33 13.53 -13.61
CA VAL A 43 12.25 13.07 -14.47
C VAL A 43 10.86 13.44 -13.96
N ARG A 44 10.77 14.09 -12.82
CA ARG A 44 9.52 14.43 -12.15
C ARG A 44 8.50 15.13 -13.04
N GLU A 45 8.96 16.04 -13.91
CA GLU A 45 8.10 16.82 -14.81
C GLU A 45 7.45 15.97 -15.92
N SER A 46 7.95 14.75 -16.19
CA SER A 46 7.34 13.82 -17.14
C SER A 46 6.11 13.10 -16.58
N PHE A 47 5.86 13.19 -15.28
CA PHE A 47 4.70 12.59 -14.63
C PHE A 47 3.59 13.62 -14.41
N ARG A 48 2.35 13.27 -14.81
CA ARG A 48 1.20 14.18 -14.86
C ARG A 48 0.97 15.00 -13.57
N PHE A 49 1.13 14.39 -12.40
CA PHE A 49 0.98 15.07 -11.10
C PHE A 49 2.32 15.21 -10.36
N ARG A 50 3.44 15.07 -11.08
CA ARG A 50 4.78 15.11 -10.50
C ARG A 50 4.94 14.15 -9.32
N ALA A 51 4.28 13.00 -9.40
CA ALA A 51 4.19 12.01 -8.33
C ALA A 51 4.18 10.58 -8.88
N LEU A 52 4.56 9.63 -8.04
CA LEU A 52 4.56 8.19 -8.31
C LEU A 52 3.62 7.48 -7.34
N PRO A 53 3.10 6.29 -7.68
CA PRO A 53 3.38 5.48 -8.86
C PRO A 53 2.76 6.03 -10.15
N ALA A 54 3.35 5.64 -11.28
CA ALA A 54 2.77 5.80 -12.61
C ALA A 54 2.78 4.45 -13.33
N LEU A 55 1.64 4.07 -13.91
CA LEU A 55 1.50 2.91 -14.78
C LEU A 55 1.37 3.39 -16.23
N GLU A 56 2.17 2.86 -17.12
CA GLU A 56 2.03 3.06 -18.55
C GLU A 56 1.42 1.81 -19.17
N ILE A 57 0.34 1.98 -19.93
CA ILE A 57 -0.37 0.91 -20.64
C ILE A 57 -0.34 1.26 -22.13
N ASP A 58 0.41 0.49 -22.92
CA ASP A 58 0.59 0.73 -24.35
C ASP A 58 0.95 2.20 -24.67
N GLY A 59 1.81 2.82 -23.85
CA GLY A 59 2.26 4.20 -23.97
C GLY A 59 1.35 5.25 -23.31
N GLN A 60 0.19 4.88 -22.75
CA GLN A 60 -0.68 5.80 -22.02
C GLN A 60 -0.34 5.81 -20.53
N GLN A 61 0.04 6.98 -20.02
CA GLN A 61 0.37 7.14 -18.59
C GLN A 61 -0.88 7.33 -17.73
N ILE A 62 -1.01 6.46 -16.73
CA ILE A 62 -2.02 6.45 -15.68
C ILE A 62 -1.35 6.73 -14.34
N THR A 63 -1.97 7.51 -13.49
CA THR A 63 -1.50 7.85 -12.15
C THR A 63 -2.57 7.52 -11.10
N GLN A 64 -2.32 7.83 -9.83
CA GLN A 64 -3.16 7.50 -8.68
C GLN A 64 -3.09 6.02 -8.28
N SER A 65 -2.41 5.76 -7.16
CA SER A 65 -2.10 4.41 -6.67
C SER A 65 -3.33 3.50 -6.55
N ASN A 66 -4.46 4.02 -6.01
CA ASN A 66 -5.69 3.23 -5.85
C ASN A 66 -6.37 2.93 -7.19
N SER A 67 -6.35 3.86 -8.16
CA SER A 67 -6.88 3.60 -9.50
C SER A 67 -6.07 2.52 -10.22
N ILE A 68 -4.73 2.57 -10.10
CA ILE A 68 -3.83 1.56 -10.66
C ILE A 68 -4.03 0.22 -9.96
N ALA A 69 -4.08 0.19 -8.63
CA ALA A 69 -4.27 -1.03 -7.85
C ALA A 69 -5.60 -1.72 -8.19
N ARG A 70 -6.68 -0.94 -8.32
CA ARG A 70 -8.00 -1.45 -8.75
C ARG A 70 -7.95 -2.07 -10.15
N TYR A 71 -7.31 -1.38 -11.09
CA TYR A 71 -7.21 -1.88 -12.46
C TYR A 71 -6.39 -3.18 -12.52
N VAL A 72 -5.20 -3.19 -11.91
CA VAL A 72 -4.35 -4.39 -11.87
C VAL A 72 -5.01 -5.51 -11.06
N GLY A 73 -5.69 -5.16 -9.97
CA GLY A 73 -6.47 -6.11 -9.17
C GLY A 73 -7.55 -6.83 -9.97
N LYS A 74 -8.25 -6.12 -10.87
CA LYS A 74 -9.23 -6.74 -11.78
C LYS A 74 -8.56 -7.71 -12.77
N LEU A 75 -7.40 -7.36 -13.30
CA LEU A 75 -6.66 -8.24 -14.21
C LEU A 75 -6.10 -9.47 -13.49
N ALA A 76 -5.74 -9.35 -12.22
CA ALA A 76 -5.12 -10.38 -11.39
C ALA A 76 -6.13 -11.25 -10.62
N ASP A 77 -7.43 -11.05 -10.80
CA ASP A 77 -8.50 -11.64 -9.98
C ASP A 77 -8.34 -11.35 -8.47
N LEU A 78 -7.86 -10.14 -8.14
CA LEU A 78 -7.67 -9.63 -6.77
C LEU A 78 -8.59 -8.44 -6.46
N TYR A 79 -9.67 -8.27 -7.21
CA TYR A 79 -10.66 -7.22 -6.98
C TYR A 79 -12.07 -7.82 -7.07
N PRO A 80 -12.99 -7.49 -6.14
CA PRO A 80 -14.32 -8.08 -6.14
C PRO A 80 -15.13 -7.76 -7.40
N ALA A 81 -15.94 -8.73 -7.84
CA ALA A 81 -16.91 -8.53 -8.91
C ALA A 81 -18.27 -8.02 -8.40
N ASP A 82 -18.61 -8.31 -7.15
CA ASP A 82 -19.80 -7.78 -6.47
C ASP A 82 -19.60 -6.31 -6.10
N ASP A 83 -20.55 -5.45 -6.44
CA ASP A 83 -20.45 -4.00 -6.28
C ASP A 83 -20.28 -3.57 -4.80
N LEU A 84 -20.94 -4.26 -3.85
CA LEU A 84 -20.83 -3.94 -2.44
C LEU A 84 -19.46 -4.38 -1.90
N GLN A 85 -18.97 -5.55 -2.29
CA GLN A 85 -17.63 -6.01 -1.91
C GLN A 85 -16.55 -5.13 -2.57
N ALA A 86 -16.76 -4.66 -3.79
CA ALA A 86 -15.90 -3.69 -4.45
C ALA A 86 -15.85 -2.36 -3.68
N LEU A 87 -16.99 -1.88 -3.19
CA LEU A 87 -17.06 -0.68 -2.34
C LEU A 87 -16.28 -0.86 -1.04
N PHE A 88 -16.35 -2.04 -0.38
CA PHE A 88 -15.57 -2.33 0.83
C PHE A 88 -14.07 -2.38 0.55
N CYS A 89 -13.69 -2.95 -0.58
CA CYS A 89 -12.31 -2.96 -1.05
C CYS A 89 -11.78 -1.53 -1.26
N ASP A 90 -12.56 -0.67 -1.92
CA ASP A 90 -12.20 0.72 -2.19
C ASP A 90 -12.12 1.57 -0.91
N GLU A 91 -13.11 1.46 -0.02
CA GLU A 91 -13.09 2.15 1.29
C GLU A 91 -11.82 1.82 2.07
N THR A 92 -11.42 0.55 2.09
CA THR A 92 -10.20 0.12 2.77
C THR A 92 -8.96 0.71 2.13
N MET A 93 -8.87 0.70 0.80
CA MET A 93 -7.73 1.28 0.07
C MET A 93 -7.61 2.80 0.28
N ASP A 94 -8.73 3.50 0.32
CA ASP A 94 -8.76 4.96 0.51
C ASP A 94 -8.40 5.33 1.96
N ALA A 95 -8.87 4.57 2.95
CA ALA A 95 -8.45 4.74 4.34
C ALA A 95 -6.93 4.53 4.54
N CYS A 96 -6.33 3.56 3.84
CA CYS A 96 -4.87 3.40 3.82
C CYS A 96 -4.17 4.60 3.20
N GLU A 97 -4.71 5.17 2.11
CA GLU A 97 -4.13 6.33 1.44
C GLU A 97 -4.13 7.57 2.34
N ASP A 98 -5.20 7.78 3.11
CA ASP A 98 -5.28 8.87 4.08
C ASP A 98 -4.21 8.75 5.17
N LEU A 99 -3.95 7.54 5.69
CA LEU A 99 -2.87 7.33 6.66
C LEU A 99 -1.49 7.49 6.00
N ASP A 100 -1.29 6.97 4.81
CA ASP A 100 -0.05 7.15 4.03
C ASP A 100 0.25 8.64 3.78
N HIS A 101 -0.77 9.45 3.49
CA HIS A 101 -0.62 10.91 3.37
C HIS A 101 -0.20 11.56 4.69
N ALA A 102 -0.86 11.20 5.79
CA ALA A 102 -0.56 11.74 7.10
C ALA A 102 0.88 11.41 7.53
N VAL A 103 1.31 10.16 7.38
CA VAL A 103 2.69 9.72 7.68
C VAL A 103 3.68 10.38 6.74
N GLY A 104 3.35 10.44 5.45
CA GLY A 104 4.18 11.04 4.41
C GLY A 104 4.50 12.51 4.64
N ALA A 105 3.62 13.26 5.29
CA ALA A 105 3.85 14.65 5.67
C ALA A 105 5.03 14.82 6.65
N SER A 106 5.44 13.74 7.33
CA SER A 106 6.62 13.74 8.22
C SER A 106 7.93 13.42 7.49
N PHE A 107 7.88 13.02 6.20
CA PHE A 107 9.08 12.70 5.44
C PHE A 107 9.84 13.96 5.06
N GLY A 108 11.15 13.89 5.18
CA GLY A 108 12.04 15.05 4.93
C GLY A 108 12.21 16.00 6.11
N LEU A 109 11.36 15.92 7.14
CA LEU A 109 11.59 16.61 8.42
C LEU A 109 12.79 16.02 9.15
N LYS A 110 13.42 16.78 10.05
CA LYS A 110 14.60 16.37 10.79
C LYS A 110 14.53 16.82 12.26
N GLY A 111 15.30 16.15 13.12
CA GLY A 111 15.46 16.51 14.53
C GLY A 111 14.12 16.65 15.26
N ASP A 112 13.98 17.71 16.07
CA ASP A 112 12.80 17.94 16.91
C ASP A 112 11.52 18.18 16.11
N GLU A 113 11.61 18.70 14.88
CA GLU A 113 10.43 18.89 14.03
C GLU A 113 9.86 17.53 13.59
N MET A 114 10.71 16.62 13.14
CA MET A 114 10.32 15.26 12.81
C MET A 114 9.73 14.54 14.03
N LYS A 115 10.40 14.65 15.19
CA LYS A 115 9.92 14.03 16.42
C LYS A 115 8.51 14.51 16.78
N ARG A 116 8.30 15.83 16.85
CA ARG A 116 6.98 16.40 17.16
C ARG A 116 5.90 15.97 16.16
N ALA A 117 6.22 15.96 14.85
CA ALA A 117 5.28 15.54 13.83
C ALA A 117 4.87 14.06 14.02
N ARG A 118 5.81 13.17 14.32
CA ARG A 118 5.53 11.74 14.51
C ARG A 118 4.86 11.43 15.85
N GLU A 119 5.19 12.15 16.90
CA GLU A 119 4.45 12.08 18.17
C GLU A 119 2.99 12.52 17.99
N ALA A 120 2.75 13.56 17.18
CA ALA A 120 1.37 13.98 16.84
C ALA A 120 0.61 12.90 16.03
N LEU A 121 1.29 12.16 15.14
CA LEU A 121 0.68 11.02 14.43
C LEU A 121 0.22 9.92 15.40
N LEU A 122 1.00 9.63 16.45
CA LEU A 122 0.67 8.64 17.48
C LEU A 122 -0.53 9.05 18.33
N GLN A 123 -0.80 10.34 18.46
CA GLN A 123 -1.97 10.87 19.21
C GLN A 123 -3.20 11.08 18.31
N GLY A 124 -3.02 11.03 16.98
CA GLY A 124 -4.08 11.40 16.02
C GLY A 124 -4.32 10.38 14.92
N ALA A 125 -3.63 10.52 13.79
CA ALA A 125 -3.92 9.75 12.58
C ALA A 125 -3.69 8.25 12.76
N ILE A 126 -2.59 7.82 13.35
CA ILE A 126 -2.27 6.39 13.48
C ILE A 126 -3.36 5.64 14.25
N PRO A 127 -3.75 5.98 15.51
CA PRO A 127 -4.79 5.24 16.21
C PRO A 127 -6.17 5.37 15.54
N LYS A 128 -6.47 6.50 14.90
CA LYS A 128 -7.74 6.69 14.17
C LYS A 128 -7.85 5.68 13.03
N PHE A 129 -6.86 5.64 12.14
CA PHE A 129 -6.94 4.80 10.95
C PHE A 129 -6.67 3.33 11.24
N ILE A 130 -5.75 3.00 12.14
CA ILE A 130 -5.49 1.59 12.53
C ILE A 130 -6.73 0.96 13.16
N LYS A 131 -7.41 1.64 14.10
CA LYS A 131 -8.67 1.14 14.67
C LYS A 131 -9.82 1.12 13.65
N GLY A 132 -9.85 2.08 12.72
CA GLY A 132 -10.81 2.07 11.62
C GLY A 132 -10.62 0.86 10.72
N LEU A 133 -9.39 0.58 10.29
CA LEU A 133 -9.04 -0.60 9.49
C LEU A 133 -9.34 -1.90 10.23
N ASP A 134 -9.12 -1.98 11.54
CA ASP A 134 -9.51 -3.13 12.35
C ASP A 134 -11.01 -3.38 12.29
N GLY A 135 -11.82 -2.33 12.40
CA GLY A 135 -13.28 -2.41 12.23
C GLY A 135 -13.69 -2.87 10.82
N LEU A 136 -13.00 -2.41 9.77
CA LEU A 136 -13.25 -2.86 8.39
C LEU A 136 -12.88 -4.34 8.21
N LEU A 137 -11.77 -4.79 8.80
CA LEU A 137 -11.37 -6.19 8.79
C LEU A 137 -12.42 -7.07 9.49
N ALA A 138 -12.90 -6.64 10.66
CA ALA A 138 -13.96 -7.34 11.40
C ALA A 138 -15.24 -7.44 10.57
N ARG A 139 -15.66 -6.37 9.87
CA ARG A 139 -16.80 -6.38 8.94
C ARG A 139 -16.61 -7.40 7.81
N GLY A 140 -15.40 -7.55 7.29
CA GLY A 140 -15.03 -8.55 6.27
C GLY A 140 -14.92 -9.98 6.78
N GLY A 141 -15.25 -10.24 8.05
CA GLY A 141 -15.16 -11.56 8.67
C GLY A 141 -13.83 -11.85 9.37
N GLY A 142 -12.99 -10.85 9.59
CA GLY A 142 -11.75 -10.93 10.36
C GLY A 142 -10.56 -11.58 9.62
N ARG A 143 -10.77 -12.08 8.41
CA ARG A 143 -9.71 -12.73 7.63
C ARG A 143 -9.24 -11.89 6.45
N TYR A 144 -10.16 -11.29 5.70
CA TYR A 144 -9.93 -10.43 4.54
C TYR A 144 -10.87 -9.22 4.61
N PHE A 145 -10.52 -8.13 3.94
CA PHE A 145 -11.31 -6.90 3.97
C PHE A 145 -12.58 -6.97 3.12
N ALA A 146 -12.54 -7.74 2.04
CA ALA A 146 -13.67 -7.89 1.11
C ALA A 146 -13.67 -9.28 0.48
N ASP A 147 -14.85 -9.71 -0.02
CA ASP A 147 -15.04 -10.88 -0.88
C ASP A 147 -14.60 -12.23 -0.27
N GLY A 148 -14.32 -12.27 1.04
CA GLY A 148 -13.87 -13.48 1.77
C GLY A 148 -12.55 -14.07 1.27
N ARG A 149 -11.80 -13.34 0.44
CA ARG A 149 -10.54 -13.77 -0.18
C ARG A 149 -9.53 -12.63 -0.27
N LEU A 150 -8.28 -12.95 -0.60
CA LEU A 150 -7.24 -11.96 -0.81
C LEU A 150 -7.63 -10.98 -1.94
N THR A 151 -7.57 -9.69 -1.64
CA THR A 151 -7.82 -8.59 -2.58
C THR A 151 -6.68 -7.56 -2.55
N VAL A 152 -6.72 -6.58 -3.47
CA VAL A 152 -5.76 -5.46 -3.45
C VAL A 152 -5.86 -4.61 -2.19
N ALA A 153 -7.01 -4.60 -1.50
CA ALA A 153 -7.16 -3.96 -0.19
C ALA A 153 -6.27 -4.63 0.85
N ASP A 154 -6.29 -5.97 0.91
CA ASP A 154 -5.44 -6.74 1.82
C ASP A 154 -3.95 -6.49 1.56
N LEU A 155 -3.55 -6.45 0.30
CA LEU A 155 -2.16 -6.14 -0.08
C LEU A 155 -1.75 -4.72 0.34
N LYS A 156 -2.66 -3.76 0.24
CA LYS A 156 -2.39 -2.37 0.63
C LYS A 156 -2.27 -2.24 2.15
N VAL A 157 -3.17 -2.84 2.92
CA VAL A 157 -3.08 -2.88 4.40
C VAL A 157 -1.83 -3.62 4.86
N PHE A 158 -1.51 -4.75 4.23
CA PHE A 158 -0.27 -5.49 4.49
C PHE A 158 0.98 -4.61 4.35
N VAL A 159 1.11 -3.89 3.23
CA VAL A 159 2.27 -3.03 2.98
C VAL A 159 2.34 -1.89 3.99
N LEU A 160 1.20 -1.27 4.32
CA LEU A 160 1.10 -0.19 5.32
C LEU A 160 1.50 -0.68 6.72
N THR A 161 0.92 -1.77 7.20
CA THR A 161 1.19 -2.31 8.55
C THR A 161 2.61 -2.87 8.67
N ARG A 162 3.14 -3.48 7.60
CA ARG A 162 4.54 -3.88 7.53
C ARG A 162 5.49 -2.68 7.59
N ALA A 163 5.16 -1.57 6.94
CA ALA A 163 5.98 -0.36 6.99
C ALA A 163 6.02 0.25 8.40
N LEU A 164 4.90 0.27 9.12
CA LEU A 164 4.84 0.72 10.51
C LEU A 164 5.67 -0.17 11.46
N ALA A 165 5.65 -1.49 11.23
CA ALA A 165 6.38 -2.46 12.06
C ALA A 165 7.89 -2.55 11.72
N LYS A 166 8.34 -2.02 10.59
CA LYS A 166 9.72 -2.19 10.08
C LYS A 166 10.80 -1.44 10.90
N GLY A 167 10.42 -0.48 11.74
CA GLY A 167 11.37 0.31 12.52
C GLY A 167 12.16 1.36 11.72
N THR A 168 11.71 1.69 10.50
CA THR A 168 12.33 2.71 9.65
C THR A 168 11.74 4.11 9.87
N LEU A 169 10.70 4.21 10.67
CA LEU A 169 10.07 5.46 11.07
C LEU A 169 10.49 5.82 12.50
N ASP A 170 11.58 6.58 12.66
CA ASP A 170 12.02 7.04 13.96
C ASP A 170 10.84 7.62 14.77
N HIS A 171 10.83 7.41 16.08
CA HIS A 171 9.77 7.87 16.99
C HIS A 171 8.38 7.23 16.78
N ILE A 172 8.23 6.23 15.90
CA ILE A 172 7.04 5.39 15.79
C ILE A 172 7.42 4.01 16.35
N PRO A 173 6.75 3.52 17.42
CA PRO A 173 7.01 2.18 17.97
C PRO A 173 6.73 1.10 16.93
N THR A 174 7.58 0.08 16.86
CA THR A 174 7.43 -1.02 15.90
C THR A 174 6.24 -1.94 16.22
N ASP A 175 5.75 -1.92 17.44
CA ASP A 175 4.60 -2.66 17.95
C ASP A 175 3.30 -1.84 17.96
N VAL A 176 3.29 -0.67 17.30
CA VAL A 176 2.14 0.24 17.32
C VAL A 176 0.87 -0.41 16.74
N VAL A 177 1.01 -1.27 15.74
CA VAL A 177 -0.14 -1.98 15.14
C VAL A 177 -0.65 -3.05 16.10
N GLU A 178 0.24 -3.84 16.68
CA GLU A 178 -0.05 -4.88 17.67
C GLU A 178 -0.77 -4.30 18.90
N GLY A 179 -0.29 -3.15 19.38
CA GLY A 179 -0.87 -2.48 20.55
C GLY A 179 -2.25 -1.85 20.31
N LEU A 180 -2.55 -1.44 19.07
CA LEU A 180 -3.81 -0.79 18.71
C LEU A 180 -4.85 -1.75 18.15
N ALA A 181 -4.44 -2.76 17.38
CA ALA A 181 -5.28 -3.64 16.58
C ALA A 181 -4.60 -5.00 16.35
N PRO A 182 -4.60 -5.90 17.34
CA PRO A 182 -3.94 -7.22 17.21
C PRO A 182 -4.43 -8.01 15.99
N ALA A 183 -5.70 -7.92 15.61
CA ALA A 183 -6.24 -8.61 14.44
C ALA A 183 -5.61 -8.12 13.12
N LEU A 184 -5.25 -6.84 13.02
CA LEU A 184 -4.49 -6.34 11.86
C LEU A 184 -3.05 -6.84 11.85
N ALA A 185 -2.42 -7.02 13.00
CA ALA A 185 -1.10 -7.65 13.08
C ALA A 185 -1.17 -9.12 12.61
N GLU A 186 -2.16 -9.87 13.06
CA GLU A 186 -2.41 -11.25 12.59
C GLU A 186 -2.73 -11.30 11.08
N HIS A 187 -3.47 -10.32 10.56
CA HIS A 187 -3.71 -10.19 9.12
C HIS A 187 -2.41 -9.97 8.37
N ARG A 188 -1.55 -9.02 8.81
CA ARG A 188 -0.23 -8.77 8.22
C ARG A 188 0.62 -10.05 8.18
N ASP A 189 0.68 -10.78 9.28
CA ASP A 189 1.49 -11.99 9.40
C ASP A 189 0.96 -13.09 8.48
N ARG A 190 -0.36 -13.26 8.40
CA ARG A 190 -1.01 -14.19 7.46
C ARG A 190 -0.68 -13.86 6.00
N ILE A 191 -0.68 -12.58 5.61
CA ILE A 191 -0.31 -12.17 4.25
C ILE A 191 1.19 -12.34 4.01
N THR A 192 2.02 -12.13 5.03
CA THR A 192 3.47 -12.43 4.97
C THR A 192 3.72 -13.90 4.62
N ASP A 193 2.94 -14.81 5.19
CA ASP A 193 3.07 -16.26 5.02
C ASP A 193 2.33 -16.80 3.77
N ASP A 194 1.61 -15.97 3.04
CA ASP A 194 0.98 -16.39 1.78
C ASP A 194 2.06 -16.82 0.77
N PRO A 195 2.01 -18.06 0.24
CA PRO A 195 3.06 -18.57 -0.63
C PRO A 195 3.36 -17.67 -1.85
N ARG A 196 2.36 -16.94 -2.34
CA ARG A 196 2.52 -16.01 -3.48
C ARG A 196 3.29 -14.75 -3.07
N VAL A 197 3.10 -14.28 -1.85
CA VAL A 197 3.81 -13.14 -1.25
C VAL A 197 5.24 -13.56 -0.89
N VAL A 198 5.41 -14.77 -0.32
CA VAL A 198 6.74 -15.35 -0.06
C VAL A 198 7.54 -15.46 -1.36
N ALA A 199 6.95 -16.01 -2.42
CA ALA A 199 7.59 -16.13 -3.74
C ALA A 199 7.97 -14.76 -4.33
N TYR A 200 7.14 -13.74 -4.12
CA TYR A 200 7.45 -12.38 -4.55
C TYR A 200 8.71 -11.81 -3.88
N TYR A 201 8.86 -11.95 -2.57
CA TYR A 201 10.02 -11.40 -1.84
C TYR A 201 11.28 -12.28 -1.91
N ALA A 202 11.19 -13.51 -2.40
CA ALA A 202 12.33 -14.42 -2.59
C ALA A 202 13.09 -14.22 -3.92
N ARG A 203 12.62 -13.36 -4.81
CA ARG A 203 13.20 -13.10 -6.15
C ARG A 203 14.34 -12.10 -6.13
#